data_feba707559bb29c6b95a9c5c0917fad0
#
_entry.id   feba707559bb29c6b95a9c5c0917fad0
#
_cell.length_a   1.000
_cell.length_b   1.000
_cell.length_c   1.000
_cell.angle_alpha   90.00
_cell.angle_beta   90.00
_cell.angle_gamma   90.00
#
_symmetry.space_group_name_H-M   'P 1'
#
loop_
_entity.id
_entity.type
_entity.pdbx_description
1 polymer ?
#
loop_
_entity_poly.entity_id
_entity_poly.type
_entity_poly.pdbx_seq_one_letter_code
_entity_poly.pdbx_strand_id
1 'polypeptide(L)'
;MNEVTALYADNDGNILDIPGLGAMGRVGNSEVQLKPKDLIPLPRGSDLMFMPGRQAVGLTSDGEVLPVAGLAVAAIIPPGYTRTHVPAYRIDLENNDSARPLPLYGYTAVAVYNDGLYVAAIHTDDQNDKWNPEHYNTKNLSKLVKSIKKDLSGNRLVDHLSNCALTWHCQTAENLFYRRWEAGIPVSPVCNAKCLGCISLQPAECCPSPQNRIKFKP
;
A
#
# COMPACT_ATOMS: atom_id res chain seq x y z
N MET A 1 1.34 -30.88 4.91
CA MET A 1 2.25 -29.79 4.54
C MET A 1 1.38 -28.56 4.32
N ASN A 2 1.63 -27.50 5.03
CA ASN A 2 0.83 -26.29 4.86
C ASN A 2 1.19 -25.68 3.50
N GLU A 3 0.22 -25.66 2.60
CA GLU A 3 0.36 -25.14 1.26
C GLU A 3 0.25 -23.62 1.27
N VAL A 4 1.03 -22.94 0.42
CA VAL A 4 0.90 -21.50 0.18
C VAL A 4 -0.10 -21.34 -0.96
N THR A 5 -1.33 -20.94 -0.65
CA THR A 5 -2.42 -20.89 -1.62
C THR A 5 -2.67 -19.51 -2.18
N ALA A 6 -3.08 -19.47 -3.44
CA ALA A 6 -3.51 -18.26 -4.12
C ALA A 6 -4.81 -17.71 -3.53
N LEU A 7 -5.04 -16.41 -3.72
CA LEU A 7 -6.30 -15.77 -3.35
C LEU A 7 -6.75 -14.79 -4.45
N TYR A 8 -8.04 -14.47 -4.44
CA TYR A 8 -8.66 -13.55 -5.37
C TYR A 8 -9.75 -12.72 -4.67
N ALA A 9 -10.11 -11.61 -5.27
CA ALA A 9 -11.31 -10.86 -4.88
C ALA A 9 -12.45 -11.14 -5.86
N ASP A 10 -13.62 -11.44 -5.34
CA ASP A 10 -14.85 -11.58 -6.12
C ASP A 10 -15.44 -10.20 -6.51
N ASN A 11 -16.56 -10.22 -7.21
CA ASN A 11 -17.25 -9.01 -7.65
C ASN A 11 -17.89 -8.21 -6.50
N ASP A 12 -18.10 -8.83 -5.37
CA ASP A 12 -18.64 -8.21 -4.15
C ASP A 12 -17.54 -7.63 -3.25
N GLY A 13 -16.26 -7.86 -3.64
CA GLY A 13 -15.10 -7.40 -2.90
C GLY A 13 -14.66 -8.34 -1.77
N ASN A 14 -15.22 -9.54 -1.68
CA ASN A 14 -14.75 -10.56 -0.74
C ASN A 14 -13.44 -11.14 -1.22
N ILE A 15 -12.50 -11.34 -0.30
CA ILE A 15 -11.21 -11.99 -0.57
C ILE A 15 -11.33 -13.45 -0.17
N LEU A 16 -11.10 -14.31 -1.15
CA LEU A 16 -11.28 -15.75 -1.04
C LEU A 16 -9.97 -16.46 -1.41
N ASP A 17 -9.62 -17.50 -0.70
CA ASP A 17 -8.52 -18.40 -1.08
C ASP A 17 -8.96 -19.46 -2.08
N ILE A 18 -7.98 -20.08 -2.73
CA ILE A 18 -8.21 -21.11 -3.73
C ILE A 18 -7.40 -22.34 -3.32
N PRO A 19 -7.98 -23.24 -2.53
CA PRO A 19 -7.33 -24.49 -2.16
C PRO A 19 -6.87 -25.28 -3.38
N GLY A 20 -5.63 -25.77 -3.34
CA GLY A 20 -5.04 -26.55 -4.43
C GLY A 20 -4.40 -25.71 -5.56
N LEU A 21 -4.46 -24.38 -5.47
CA LEU A 21 -3.69 -23.50 -6.37
C LEU A 21 -2.61 -22.76 -5.59
N GLY A 22 -1.35 -22.95 -5.99
CA GLY A 22 -0.21 -22.28 -5.39
C GLY A 22 -0.19 -20.78 -5.67
N ALA A 23 0.19 -19.98 -4.68
CA ALA A 23 0.29 -18.54 -4.83
C ALA A 23 1.47 -18.14 -5.72
N MET A 24 1.27 -17.14 -6.57
CA MET A 24 2.25 -16.63 -7.51
C MET A 24 2.59 -15.17 -7.23
N GLY A 25 3.87 -14.84 -7.38
CA GLY A 25 4.37 -13.47 -7.37
C GLY A 25 5.21 -13.18 -8.60
N ARG A 26 5.69 -11.93 -8.72
CA ARG A 26 6.61 -11.52 -9.80
C ARG A 26 7.83 -10.83 -9.22
N VAL A 27 8.99 -11.14 -9.80
CA VAL A 27 10.25 -10.43 -9.58
C VAL A 27 10.75 -9.96 -10.94
N GLY A 28 10.74 -8.65 -11.15
CA GLY A 28 10.96 -8.10 -12.47
C GLY A 28 9.90 -8.60 -13.47
N ASN A 29 10.34 -9.24 -14.53
CA ASN A 29 9.48 -9.83 -15.57
C ASN A 29 9.19 -11.32 -15.36
N SER A 30 9.75 -11.94 -14.32
CA SER A 30 9.61 -13.37 -14.06
C SER A 30 8.48 -13.62 -13.05
N GLU A 31 7.59 -14.56 -13.38
CA GLU A 31 6.62 -15.11 -12.46
C GLU A 31 7.26 -16.24 -11.67
N VAL A 32 7.05 -16.26 -10.37
CA VAL A 32 7.61 -17.23 -9.45
C VAL A 32 6.58 -17.71 -8.46
N GLN A 33 6.65 -18.98 -8.10
CA GLN A 33 5.83 -19.53 -7.02
C GLN A 33 6.31 -18.96 -5.68
N LEU A 34 5.38 -18.44 -4.90
CA LEU A 34 5.65 -18.03 -3.53
C LEU A 34 5.82 -19.25 -2.62
N LYS A 35 6.87 -19.23 -1.81
CA LYS A 35 7.19 -20.30 -0.86
C LYS A 35 7.15 -19.74 0.57
N PRO A 36 6.99 -20.57 1.60
CA PRO A 36 6.98 -20.11 2.98
C PRO A 36 8.13 -19.20 3.37
N LYS A 37 9.32 -19.44 2.82
CA LYS A 37 10.53 -18.62 3.05
C LYS A 37 10.45 -17.20 2.51
N ASP A 38 9.56 -16.95 1.55
CA ASP A 38 9.39 -15.66 0.87
C ASP A 38 8.33 -14.79 1.58
N LEU A 39 7.70 -15.34 2.62
CA LEU A 39 6.50 -14.79 3.25
C LEU A 39 6.73 -14.44 4.72
N ILE A 40 6.11 -13.36 5.13
CA ILE A 40 5.92 -12.99 6.54
C ILE A 40 4.42 -12.85 6.82
N PRO A 41 3.95 -13.02 8.07
CA PRO A 41 2.58 -12.71 8.42
C PRO A 41 2.23 -11.29 7.99
N LEU A 42 1.00 -11.07 7.54
CA LEU A 42 0.52 -9.75 7.13
C LEU A 42 0.76 -8.74 8.25
N PRO A 43 1.64 -7.74 8.06
CA PRO A 43 1.95 -6.78 9.11
C PRO A 43 0.71 -5.99 9.52
N ARG A 44 0.58 -5.70 10.80
CA ARG A 44 -0.48 -4.84 11.31
C ARG A 44 -0.37 -3.45 10.68
N GLY A 45 -1.49 -2.88 10.27
CA GLY A 45 -1.53 -1.60 9.54
C GLY A 45 -1.30 -1.74 8.04
N SER A 46 -1.29 -2.98 7.52
CA SER A 46 -1.36 -3.22 6.08
C SER A 46 -2.80 -3.05 5.59
N ASP A 47 -2.93 -2.52 4.37
CA ASP A 47 -4.20 -2.46 3.65
C ASP A 47 -4.25 -3.53 2.56
N LEU A 48 -5.33 -4.29 2.50
CA LEU A 48 -5.59 -5.19 1.39
C LEU A 48 -6.41 -4.46 0.32
N MET A 49 -6.08 -4.74 -0.93
CA MET A 49 -6.79 -4.17 -2.06
C MET A 49 -6.88 -5.15 -3.22
N PHE A 50 -7.96 -5.09 -3.95
CA PHE A 50 -8.06 -5.76 -5.24
C PHE A 50 -7.55 -4.82 -6.36
N MET A 51 -7.07 -5.44 -7.44
CA MET A 51 -6.42 -4.73 -8.54
C MET A 51 -7.34 -4.68 -9.76
N PRO A 52 -8.04 -3.55 -10.02
CA PRO A 52 -9.00 -3.46 -11.13
C PRO A 52 -8.37 -3.80 -12.48
N GLY A 53 -9.10 -4.58 -13.29
CA GLY A 53 -8.65 -5.03 -14.61
C GLY A 53 -7.49 -6.02 -14.61
N ARG A 54 -7.18 -6.61 -13.45
CA ARG A 54 -6.10 -7.58 -13.28
C ARG A 54 -6.67 -8.85 -12.66
N GLN A 55 -6.72 -9.88 -13.48
CA GLN A 55 -7.22 -11.20 -13.08
C GLN A 55 -6.18 -11.93 -12.22
N ALA A 56 -6.62 -12.53 -11.13
CA ALA A 56 -5.76 -13.35 -10.29
C ALA A 56 -5.22 -14.58 -11.04
N VAL A 57 -4.08 -15.11 -10.60
CA VAL A 57 -3.48 -16.33 -11.15
C VAL A 57 -3.09 -17.26 -10.01
N GLY A 58 -3.12 -18.56 -10.30
CA GLY A 58 -2.64 -19.59 -9.39
C GLY A 58 -1.86 -20.66 -10.14
N LEU A 59 -0.96 -21.34 -9.42
CA LEU A 59 -0.14 -22.42 -9.93
C LEU A 59 -0.80 -23.79 -9.62
N THR A 60 -1.04 -24.59 -10.65
CA THR A 60 -1.54 -25.96 -10.48
C THR A 60 -0.46 -26.92 -10.00
N SER A 61 -0.85 -28.08 -9.54
CA SER A 61 0.06 -29.17 -9.16
C SER A 61 0.97 -29.63 -10.31
N ASP A 62 0.51 -29.45 -11.57
CA ASP A 62 1.25 -29.82 -12.77
C ASP A 62 2.23 -28.75 -13.23
N GLY A 63 2.29 -27.63 -12.50
CA GLY A 63 3.20 -26.52 -12.78
C GLY A 63 2.68 -25.50 -13.82
N GLU A 64 1.39 -25.55 -14.15
CA GLU A 64 0.76 -24.58 -15.05
C GLU A 64 0.22 -23.39 -14.28
N VAL A 65 0.44 -22.18 -14.80
CA VAL A 65 -0.11 -20.95 -14.22
C VAL A 65 -1.43 -20.59 -14.89
N LEU A 66 -2.52 -20.76 -14.18
CA LEU A 66 -3.86 -20.53 -14.67
C LEU A 66 -4.44 -19.21 -14.15
N PRO A 67 -5.19 -18.48 -14.99
CA PRO A 67 -6.02 -17.39 -14.52
C PRO A 67 -7.20 -17.92 -13.69
N VAL A 68 -7.57 -17.17 -12.66
CA VAL A 68 -8.68 -17.49 -11.76
C VAL A 68 -9.81 -16.50 -11.99
N ALA A 69 -11.05 -16.95 -11.83
CA ALA A 69 -12.20 -16.06 -11.92
C ALA A 69 -12.21 -15.09 -10.73
N GLY A 70 -11.72 -13.87 -10.96
CA GLY A 70 -11.67 -12.81 -9.95
C GLY A 70 -10.46 -11.90 -10.10
N LEU A 71 -10.44 -10.84 -9.32
CA LEU A 71 -9.39 -9.82 -9.37
C LEU A 71 -8.19 -10.23 -8.50
N ALA A 72 -6.99 -9.91 -8.98
CA ALA A 72 -5.79 -10.07 -8.19
C ALA A 72 -5.85 -9.20 -6.92
N VAL A 73 -5.32 -9.72 -5.83
CA VAL A 73 -5.24 -9.04 -4.54
C VAL A 73 -3.79 -8.66 -4.25
N ALA A 74 -3.62 -7.49 -3.67
CA ALA A 74 -2.35 -6.97 -3.22
C ALA A 74 -2.46 -6.45 -1.79
N ALA A 75 -1.34 -6.33 -1.10
CA ALA A 75 -1.26 -5.60 0.15
C ALA A 75 -0.38 -4.36 0.00
N ILE A 76 -0.79 -3.28 0.64
CA ILE A 76 0.06 -2.13 0.92
C ILE A 76 0.59 -2.34 2.33
N ILE A 77 1.89 -2.51 2.46
CA ILE A 77 2.54 -2.77 3.74
C ILE A 77 2.99 -1.46 4.40
N PRO A 78 2.98 -1.39 5.75
CA PRO A 78 3.39 -0.21 6.46
C PRO A 78 4.90 0.05 6.32
N PRO A 79 5.37 1.25 6.71
CA PRO A 79 6.80 1.53 6.82
C PRO A 79 7.53 0.48 7.68
N GLY A 80 8.82 0.29 7.45
CA GLY A 80 9.63 -0.71 8.14
C GLY A 80 9.65 -2.08 7.45
N TYR A 81 8.89 -2.23 6.36
CA TYR A 81 8.88 -3.44 5.53
C TYR A 81 9.21 -3.13 4.09
N THR A 82 9.86 -4.07 3.43
CA THR A 82 10.16 -3.99 2.00
C THR A 82 9.59 -5.20 1.29
N ARG A 83 8.78 -4.96 0.25
CA ARG A 83 8.27 -6.04 -0.61
C ARG A 83 9.40 -6.75 -1.32
N THR A 84 9.28 -8.06 -1.47
CA THR A 84 10.20 -8.87 -2.26
C THR A 84 9.59 -9.28 -3.61
N HIS A 85 8.26 -9.43 -3.64
CA HIS A 85 7.50 -9.81 -4.83
C HIS A 85 6.28 -8.92 -5.01
N VAL A 86 5.98 -8.55 -6.24
CA VAL A 86 4.70 -7.93 -6.58
C VAL A 86 3.68 -9.02 -6.97
N PRO A 87 2.36 -8.75 -6.93
CA PRO A 87 1.37 -9.72 -7.35
C PRO A 87 1.56 -10.17 -8.79
N ALA A 88 1.38 -11.46 -9.05
CA ALA A 88 1.22 -11.99 -10.40
C ALA A 88 -0.25 -11.84 -10.82
N TYR A 89 -0.48 -11.53 -12.10
CA TYR A 89 -1.82 -11.36 -12.65
C TYR A 89 -1.82 -11.50 -14.16
N ARG A 90 -3.02 -11.64 -14.75
CA ARG A 90 -3.25 -11.44 -16.18
C ARG A 90 -4.05 -10.16 -16.41
N ILE A 91 -3.72 -9.43 -17.46
CA ILE A 91 -4.54 -8.30 -17.90
C ILE A 91 -5.62 -8.87 -18.80
N ASP A 92 -6.87 -8.59 -18.49
CA ASP A 92 -7.99 -8.90 -19.38
C ASP A 92 -7.94 -7.93 -20.57
N LEU A 93 -7.46 -8.43 -21.72
CA LEU A 93 -7.30 -7.63 -22.93
C LEU A 93 -8.64 -7.30 -23.59
N GLU A 94 -9.69 -8.08 -23.31
CA GLU A 94 -11.03 -7.83 -23.84
C GLU A 94 -11.75 -6.70 -23.10
N ASN A 95 -11.41 -6.48 -21.82
CA ASN A 95 -11.95 -5.42 -20.97
C ASN A 95 -10.88 -4.41 -20.53
N ASN A 96 -9.97 -4.07 -21.43
CA ASN A 96 -8.78 -3.25 -21.13
C ASN A 96 -9.10 -1.83 -20.60
N ASP A 97 -10.31 -1.33 -20.85
CA ASP A 97 -10.78 -0.04 -20.31
C ASP A 97 -10.90 -0.04 -18.77
N SER A 98 -10.97 -1.20 -18.14
CA SER A 98 -11.01 -1.34 -16.69
C SER A 98 -9.63 -1.38 -16.01
N ALA A 99 -8.57 -1.65 -16.77
CA ALA A 99 -7.20 -1.74 -16.25
C ALA A 99 -6.60 -0.34 -16.02
N ARG A 100 -7.13 0.39 -15.05
CA ARG A 100 -6.61 1.71 -14.68
C ARG A 100 -5.16 1.62 -14.19
N PRO A 101 -4.34 2.65 -14.43
CA PRO A 101 -3.04 2.76 -13.79
C PRO A 101 -3.18 2.65 -12.27
N LEU A 102 -2.38 1.78 -11.66
CA LEU A 102 -2.32 1.70 -10.20
C LEU A 102 -1.49 2.86 -9.67
N PRO A 103 -1.88 3.45 -8.53
CA PRO A 103 -1.02 4.41 -7.84
C PRO A 103 0.35 3.81 -7.53
N LEU A 104 1.39 4.64 -7.43
CA LEU A 104 2.76 4.22 -7.10
C LEU A 104 2.87 3.91 -5.60
N TYR A 105 2.26 2.83 -5.16
CA TYR A 105 2.42 2.32 -3.80
C TYR A 105 3.23 1.02 -3.80
N GLY A 106 3.68 0.65 -2.61
CA GLY A 106 4.43 -0.56 -2.38
C GLY A 106 3.54 -1.81 -2.38
N TYR A 107 2.84 -2.10 -3.49
CA TYR A 107 2.05 -3.33 -3.62
C TYR A 107 2.93 -4.56 -3.46
N THR A 108 2.57 -5.45 -2.56
CA THR A 108 3.20 -6.75 -2.39
C THR A 108 2.23 -7.88 -2.67
N ALA A 109 2.76 -9.02 -3.12
CA ALA A 109 1.98 -10.23 -3.30
C ALA A 109 1.48 -10.75 -1.95
N VAL A 110 0.25 -11.24 -1.94
CA VAL A 110 -0.44 -11.81 -0.77
C VAL A 110 -0.75 -13.27 -1.04
N ALA A 111 -0.70 -14.09 -0.01
CA ALA A 111 -1.06 -15.50 -0.06
C ALA A 111 -1.72 -15.93 1.25
N VAL A 112 -2.41 -17.05 1.21
CA VAL A 112 -2.86 -17.75 2.42
C VAL A 112 -1.81 -18.80 2.79
N TYR A 113 -1.42 -18.81 4.04
CA TYR A 113 -0.50 -19.80 4.60
C TYR A 113 -0.80 -19.98 6.08
N ASN A 114 -0.78 -21.22 6.60
CA ASN A 114 -1.11 -21.53 8.01
C ASN A 114 -2.43 -20.88 8.48
N ASP A 115 -3.48 -20.97 7.68
CA ASP A 115 -4.82 -20.42 7.97
C ASP A 115 -4.82 -18.88 8.21
N GLY A 116 -3.80 -18.18 7.68
CA GLY A 116 -3.68 -16.75 7.81
C GLY A 116 -3.22 -16.05 6.53
N LEU A 117 -3.31 -14.74 6.52
CA LEU A 117 -2.80 -13.92 5.42
C LEU A 117 -1.33 -13.62 5.62
N TYR A 118 -0.56 -13.84 4.57
CA TYR A 118 0.87 -13.60 4.50
C TYR A 118 1.21 -12.74 3.30
N VAL A 119 2.32 -12.02 3.38
CA VAL A 119 2.80 -11.15 2.30
C VAL A 119 4.24 -11.45 1.94
N ALA A 120 4.56 -11.28 0.66
CA ALA A 120 5.91 -11.45 0.14
C ALA A 120 6.76 -10.20 0.45
N ALA A 121 7.26 -10.11 1.65
CA ALA A 121 8.01 -8.98 2.16
C ALA A 121 9.06 -9.42 3.19
N ILE A 122 9.95 -8.50 3.51
CA ILE A 122 10.90 -8.62 4.62
C ILE A 122 10.77 -7.42 5.56
N HIS A 123 10.99 -7.65 6.83
CA HIS A 123 11.13 -6.58 7.80
C HIS A 123 12.52 -5.96 7.65
N THR A 124 12.61 -4.67 7.39
CA THR A 124 13.86 -3.96 7.08
C THR A 124 14.24 -2.93 8.12
N ASP A 125 13.35 -2.65 9.06
CA ASP A 125 13.63 -1.71 10.13
C ASP A 125 14.34 -2.40 11.30
N ASP A 126 15.02 -1.60 12.12
CA ASP A 126 15.59 -2.11 13.36
C ASP A 126 14.47 -2.40 14.39
N GLN A 127 14.79 -3.15 15.42
CA GLN A 127 13.83 -3.57 16.45
C GLN A 127 13.22 -2.42 17.28
N ASN A 128 13.61 -1.17 17.02
CA ASN A 128 13.07 -0.02 17.75
C ASN A 128 11.66 0.40 17.29
N ASP A 129 11.16 -0.19 16.23
CA ASP A 129 9.78 -0.05 15.76
C ASP A 129 9.21 1.38 15.82
N LYS A 130 10.04 2.37 15.52
CA LYS A 130 9.67 3.80 15.62
C LYS A 130 8.47 4.17 14.76
N TRP A 131 8.18 3.36 13.76
CA TRP A 131 7.05 3.52 12.86
C TRP A 131 5.80 2.78 13.37
N ASN A 132 5.93 1.82 14.31
CA ASN A 132 4.82 0.99 14.76
C ASN A 132 3.75 1.84 15.45
N PRO A 133 2.51 1.89 14.93
CA PRO A 133 1.44 2.69 15.50
C PRO A 133 1.06 2.27 16.93
N GLU A 134 1.39 1.06 17.37
CA GLU A 134 1.14 0.60 18.75
C GLU A 134 1.95 1.39 19.79
N HIS A 135 3.11 1.92 19.39
CA HIS A 135 3.97 2.74 20.23
C HIS A 135 3.46 4.19 20.38
N TYR A 136 2.41 4.56 19.65
CA TYR A 136 1.88 5.91 19.64
C TYR A 136 0.44 5.95 20.11
N ASN A 137 0.15 6.84 21.04
CA ASN A 137 -1.19 7.07 21.50
C ASN A 137 -1.99 7.91 20.49
N THR A 138 -2.72 7.24 19.60
CA THR A 138 -3.53 7.90 18.57
C THR A 138 -4.61 8.84 19.13
N LYS A 139 -5.05 8.63 20.38
CA LYS A 139 -6.03 9.50 21.05
C LYS A 139 -5.50 10.91 21.32
N ASN A 140 -4.19 11.11 21.26
CA ASN A 140 -3.55 12.41 21.52
C ASN A 140 -3.30 13.25 20.27
N LEU A 141 -3.63 12.77 19.07
CA LEU A 141 -3.32 13.46 17.80
C LEU A 141 -3.82 14.92 17.81
N SER A 142 -5.09 15.14 18.12
CA SER A 142 -5.67 16.49 18.17
C SER A 142 -4.96 17.43 19.16
N LYS A 143 -4.47 16.89 20.28
CA LYS A 143 -3.71 17.67 21.28
C LYS A 143 -2.33 18.03 20.75
N LEU A 144 -1.65 17.09 20.07
CA LEU A 144 -0.34 17.30 19.46
C LEU A 144 -0.42 18.32 18.32
N VAL A 145 -1.43 18.19 17.47
CA VAL A 145 -1.70 19.16 16.39
C VAL A 145 -1.90 20.56 16.96
N LYS A 146 -2.75 20.73 18.01
CA LYS A 146 -2.96 22.03 18.65
C LYS A 146 -1.67 22.62 19.22
N SER A 147 -0.81 21.80 19.83
CA SER A 147 0.47 22.24 20.36
C SER A 147 1.37 22.77 19.25
N ILE A 148 1.59 22.01 18.18
CA ILE A 148 2.45 22.44 17.07
C ILE A 148 1.88 23.65 16.36
N LYS A 149 0.56 23.75 16.16
CA LYS A 149 -0.07 24.95 15.59
C LYS A 149 0.12 26.18 16.46
N LYS A 150 0.18 26.04 17.76
CA LYS A 150 0.47 27.13 18.68
C LYS A 150 1.93 27.60 18.53
N ASP A 151 2.85 26.64 18.51
CA ASP A 151 4.30 26.92 18.42
C ASP A 151 4.70 27.51 17.05
N LEU A 152 4.01 27.09 16.00
CA LEU A 152 4.23 27.50 14.61
C LEU A 152 2.99 28.21 14.03
N SER A 153 2.48 29.18 14.75
CA SER A 153 1.27 29.92 14.38
C SER A 153 1.40 30.57 13.00
N GLY A 154 0.37 30.40 12.15
CA GLY A 154 0.34 30.92 10.79
C GLY A 154 1.22 30.17 9.78
N ASN A 155 1.82 29.06 10.18
CA ASN A 155 2.60 28.23 9.26
C ASN A 155 1.63 27.40 8.38
N ARG A 156 1.58 27.75 7.10
CA ARG A 156 0.69 27.12 6.11
C ARG A 156 0.93 25.63 5.93
N LEU A 157 2.16 25.16 6.10
CA LEU A 157 2.49 23.75 6.01
C LEU A 157 1.87 22.97 7.18
N VAL A 158 1.99 23.53 8.39
CA VAL A 158 1.38 22.94 9.60
C VAL A 158 -0.14 22.92 9.46
N ASP A 159 -0.76 23.99 8.93
CA ASP A 159 -2.21 24.01 8.71
C ASP A 159 -2.64 22.94 7.70
N HIS A 160 -1.90 22.79 6.60
CA HIS A 160 -2.18 21.79 5.60
C HIS A 160 -2.04 20.39 6.15
N LEU A 161 -0.91 20.06 6.80
CA LEU A 161 -0.68 18.73 7.37
C LEU A 161 -1.65 18.42 8.52
N SER A 162 -2.08 19.44 9.27
CA SER A 162 -3.13 19.27 10.30
C SER A 162 -4.44 18.80 9.69
N ASN A 163 -4.85 19.37 8.56
CA ASN A 163 -6.04 18.94 7.87
C ASN A 163 -5.89 17.51 7.33
N CYS A 164 -4.74 17.19 6.73
CA CYS A 164 -4.47 15.84 6.26
C CYS A 164 -4.49 14.80 7.40
N ALA A 165 -3.94 15.14 8.55
CA ALA A 165 -3.89 14.23 9.69
C ALA A 165 -5.25 14.05 10.37
N LEU A 166 -6.00 15.15 10.60
CA LEU A 166 -7.23 15.11 11.39
C LEU A 166 -8.47 14.75 10.59
N THR A 167 -8.52 15.12 9.30
CA THR A 167 -9.69 14.89 8.45
C THR A 167 -9.56 13.60 7.65
N TRP A 168 -8.36 13.34 7.13
CA TRP A 168 -8.11 12.25 6.20
C TRP A 168 -7.32 11.10 6.81
N HIS A 169 -6.88 11.25 8.05
CA HIS A 169 -6.07 10.25 8.77
C HIS A 169 -4.86 9.78 7.95
N CYS A 170 -4.27 10.72 7.22
CA CYS A 170 -3.07 10.46 6.42
C CYS A 170 -1.90 10.14 7.34
N GLN A 171 -1.47 8.89 7.36
CA GLN A 171 -0.40 8.40 8.23
C GLN A 171 0.89 9.21 8.07
N THR A 172 1.24 9.59 6.85
CA THR A 172 2.42 10.42 6.57
C THR A 172 2.31 11.81 7.21
N ALA A 173 1.11 12.39 7.25
CA ALA A 173 0.87 13.66 7.92
C ALA A 173 0.84 13.50 9.46
N GLU A 174 0.27 12.42 9.95
CA GLU A 174 0.26 12.10 11.38
C GLU A 174 1.68 11.91 11.94
N ASN A 175 2.59 11.35 11.13
CA ASN A 175 3.99 11.12 11.51
C ASN A 175 4.69 12.41 11.96
N LEU A 176 4.37 13.56 11.34
CA LEU A 176 4.89 14.85 11.79
C LEU A 176 4.48 15.16 13.23
N PHE A 177 3.20 15.01 13.55
CA PHE A 177 2.65 15.36 14.86
C PHE A 177 3.06 14.39 15.96
N TYR A 178 3.22 13.11 15.61
CA TYR A 178 3.77 12.10 16.52
C TYR A 178 5.30 12.16 16.65
N ARG A 179 5.99 13.00 15.87
CA ARG A 179 7.45 13.09 15.80
C ARG A 179 8.08 11.73 15.51
N ARG A 180 7.46 11.00 14.62
CA ARG A 180 8.00 9.73 14.14
C ARG A 180 9.25 9.97 13.31
N TRP A 181 9.98 8.90 13.02
CA TRP A 181 11.22 8.92 12.26
C TRP A 181 11.08 9.43 10.82
N GLU A 182 9.88 9.38 10.28
CA GLU A 182 9.56 9.80 8.91
C GLU A 182 8.32 10.68 8.88
N ALA A 183 8.39 11.76 8.11
CA ALA A 183 7.24 12.59 7.78
C ALA A 183 7.39 13.16 6.37
N GLY A 184 6.34 13.09 5.56
CA GLY A 184 6.30 13.72 4.24
C GLY A 184 6.01 15.20 4.34
N ILE A 185 6.96 16.03 3.93
CA ILE A 185 6.82 17.48 3.89
C ILE A 185 6.79 17.95 2.42
N PRO A 186 5.66 18.46 1.90
CA PRO A 186 5.60 18.96 0.54
C PRO A 186 6.36 20.29 0.44
N VAL A 187 7.46 20.30 -0.29
CA VAL A 187 8.35 21.47 -0.42
C VAL A 187 8.24 22.15 -1.76
N SER A 188 7.68 21.52 -2.78
CA SER A 188 7.55 22.10 -4.12
C SER A 188 6.16 21.85 -4.71
N PRO A 189 5.54 22.88 -5.32
CA PRO A 189 4.29 22.73 -6.05
C PRO A 189 4.52 22.22 -7.49
N VAL A 190 5.76 22.07 -7.91
CA VAL A 190 6.12 21.73 -9.30
C VAL A 190 6.95 20.46 -9.33
N CYS A 191 6.62 19.59 -10.27
CA CYS A 191 7.38 18.38 -10.58
C CYS A 191 7.69 18.36 -12.07
N ASN A 192 8.93 18.05 -12.43
CA ASN A 192 9.36 17.90 -13.83
C ASN A 192 9.18 16.46 -14.37
N ALA A 193 8.80 15.52 -13.53
CA ALA A 193 8.50 14.16 -13.94
C ALA A 193 7.07 14.06 -14.53
N LYS A 194 6.91 13.14 -15.47
CA LYS A 194 5.61 12.79 -16.08
C LYS A 194 5.29 11.34 -15.79
N CYS A 195 5.22 11.00 -14.50
CA CYS A 195 4.97 9.63 -14.08
C CYS A 195 3.55 9.20 -14.45
N LEU A 196 3.43 8.04 -15.08
CA LEU A 196 2.14 7.39 -15.26
C LEU A 196 1.57 7.01 -13.88
N GLY A 197 0.33 7.39 -13.60
CA GLY A 197 -0.28 7.16 -12.29
C GLY A 197 0.25 8.08 -11.18
N CYS A 198 0.74 9.26 -11.51
CA CYS A 198 1.24 10.21 -10.53
C CYS A 198 0.12 10.66 -9.58
N ILE A 199 0.25 10.34 -8.29
CA ILE A 199 -0.73 10.72 -7.25
C ILE A 199 -0.84 12.25 -7.08
N SER A 200 0.20 13.00 -7.41
CA SER A 200 0.19 14.47 -7.37
C SER A 200 -0.66 15.11 -8.46
N LEU A 201 -0.95 14.39 -9.54
CA LEU A 201 -1.81 14.82 -10.63
C LEU A 201 -3.24 14.25 -10.51
N GLN A 202 -3.43 13.24 -9.66
CA GLN A 202 -4.75 12.69 -9.42
C GLN A 202 -5.53 13.66 -8.51
N PRO A 203 -6.76 14.03 -8.89
CA PRO A 203 -7.66 14.76 -8.01
C PRO A 203 -8.15 13.80 -6.92
N ALA A 204 -7.30 13.50 -5.96
CA ALA A 204 -7.71 12.74 -4.79
C ALA A 204 -8.41 13.71 -3.84
N GLU A 205 -9.61 13.38 -3.40
CA GLU A 205 -10.32 14.16 -2.40
C GLU A 205 -9.50 14.29 -1.12
N CYS A 206 -8.83 13.21 -0.73
CA CYS A 206 -7.99 13.16 0.46
C CYS A 206 -6.66 13.91 0.32
N CYS A 207 -6.07 13.92 -0.87
CA CYS A 207 -4.76 14.51 -1.11
C CYS A 207 -4.79 15.39 -2.36
N PRO A 208 -5.27 16.64 -2.28
CA PRO A 208 -5.24 17.55 -3.40
C PRO A 208 -3.80 17.74 -3.89
N SER A 209 -3.61 17.81 -5.19
CA SER A 209 -2.30 17.92 -5.83
C SER A 209 -1.44 19.05 -5.20
N PRO A 210 -0.14 18.86 -4.99
CA PRO A 210 0.78 19.91 -4.55
C PRO A 210 0.68 21.17 -5.38
N GLN A 211 0.36 21.07 -6.66
CA GLN A 211 0.18 22.21 -7.56
C GLN A 211 -0.95 23.14 -7.14
N ASN A 212 -1.95 22.63 -6.44
CA ASN A 212 -3.09 23.40 -5.95
C ASN A 212 -2.95 23.85 -4.50
N ARG A 213 -1.90 23.41 -3.79
CA ARG A 213 -1.84 23.52 -2.34
C ARG A 213 -1.07 24.69 -1.81
N ILE A 214 0.17 24.85 -2.21
CA ILE A 214 1.06 25.86 -1.64
C ILE A 214 1.89 26.47 -2.77
N LYS A 215 1.68 27.75 -3.03
CA LYS A 215 2.62 28.52 -3.82
C LYS A 215 3.65 29.09 -2.85
N PHE A 216 4.82 28.50 -2.81
CA PHE A 216 5.95 29.15 -2.17
C PHE A 216 6.31 30.38 -3.00
N LYS A 217 6.29 31.53 -2.38
CA LYS A 217 6.99 32.68 -2.95
C LYS A 217 8.47 32.52 -2.60
N PRO A 218 9.40 32.68 -3.55
CA PRO A 218 10.81 32.69 -3.28
C PRO A 218 11.20 33.79 -2.29
#